data_40ca1e579478ee8b400d4376472e336a
#
_entry.id   40ca1e579478ee8b400d4376472e336a
#
_cell.length_a   1.000
_cell.length_b   1.000
_cell.length_c   1.000
_cell.angle_alpha   90.00
_cell.angle_beta   90.00
_cell.angle_gamma   90.00
#
_symmetry.space_group_name_H-M   'P 1'
#
loop_
_entity.id
_entity.type
_entity.pdbx_description
1 polymer ?
#
loop_
_entity_poly.entity_id
_entity_poly.type
_entity_poly.pdbx_seq_one_letter_code
_entity_poly.pdbx_strand_id
1 'polypeptide(L)'
;KEYRNPDDPQTLKSLNVLCVRLVFCLYAEDSGLFGDSSHSAFHDYLSRFKPGHGDMRRALIDLFNVLNTPIAERDPYLEDVLLAFPYVNGGLFADRNIEIPRLNDEIATLLLKHASDDFDWSQISPTIFGAVFESTLNPLTRRSGGMHYTSIENIHKVIDPLFLDALREELDAIKTIAQPKEKMRRARAFQDKLA
;
A
#
# COMPACT_ATOMS: atom_id res chain seq x y z
N LYS A 1 20.79 15.51 5.25
CA LYS A 1 21.05 16.75 6.02
C LYS A 1 20.10 16.93 7.20
N GLU A 2 18.90 16.37 7.13
CA GLU A 2 17.87 16.54 8.16
C GLU A 2 18.03 15.57 9.35
N TYR A 3 18.74 14.48 9.17
CA TYR A 3 19.10 13.57 10.24
C TYR A 3 20.30 14.12 11.05
N ARG A 4 20.30 13.89 12.36
CA ARG A 4 21.39 14.35 13.24
C ARG A 4 22.71 13.63 12.98
N ASN A 5 22.65 12.31 12.74
CA ASN A 5 23.79 11.43 12.49
C ASN A 5 23.57 10.66 11.19
N PRO A 6 23.77 11.26 10.01
CA PRO A 6 23.39 10.64 8.73
C PRO A 6 24.16 9.36 8.40
N ASP A 7 25.37 9.18 8.94
CA ASP A 7 26.23 8.02 8.67
C ASP A 7 26.01 6.87 9.69
N ASP A 8 25.16 7.07 10.70
CA ASP A 8 24.85 6.03 11.68
C ASP A 8 24.01 4.92 11.04
N PRO A 9 24.36 3.63 11.21
CA PRO A 9 23.60 2.51 10.65
C PRO A 9 22.12 2.47 11.06
N GLN A 10 21.80 2.91 12.29
CA GLN A 10 20.42 2.96 12.76
C GLN A 10 19.63 4.10 12.08
N THR A 11 20.28 5.21 11.80
CA THR A 11 19.71 6.32 11.03
C THR A 11 19.43 5.89 9.58
N LEU A 12 20.38 5.21 8.94
CA LEU A 12 20.18 4.66 7.58
C LEU A 12 19.05 3.65 7.55
N LYS A 13 18.93 2.78 8.55
CA LYS A 13 17.79 1.88 8.69
C LYS A 13 16.47 2.64 8.82
N SER A 14 16.44 3.67 9.66
CA SER A 14 15.25 4.51 9.86
C SER A 14 14.83 5.22 8.58
N LEU A 15 15.79 5.76 7.82
CA LEU A 15 15.54 6.38 6.52
C LEU A 15 14.93 5.38 5.54
N ASN A 16 15.50 4.18 5.42
CA ASN A 16 14.96 3.15 4.53
C ASN A 16 13.52 2.78 4.89
N VAL A 17 13.25 2.54 6.18
CA VAL A 17 11.88 2.22 6.64
C VAL A 17 10.93 3.39 6.38
N LEU A 18 11.35 4.63 6.62
CA LEU A 18 10.55 5.82 6.33
C LEU A 18 10.21 5.91 4.84
N CYS A 19 11.19 5.76 3.95
CA CYS A 19 10.96 5.78 2.50
C CYS A 19 9.94 4.71 2.07
N VAL A 20 10.07 3.49 2.60
CA VAL A 20 9.14 2.40 2.28
C VAL A 20 7.73 2.71 2.77
N ARG A 21 7.57 3.27 3.97
CA ARG A 21 6.26 3.68 4.50
C ARG A 21 5.62 4.77 3.65
N LEU A 22 6.40 5.77 3.22
CA LEU A 22 5.90 6.84 2.36
C LEU A 22 5.47 6.30 1.00
N VAL A 23 6.31 5.48 0.35
CA VAL A 23 5.98 4.83 -0.93
C VAL A 23 4.74 3.95 -0.80
N PHE A 24 4.58 3.22 0.33
CA PHE A 24 3.36 2.47 0.59
C PHE A 24 2.13 3.39 0.68
N CYS A 25 2.22 4.51 1.40
CA CYS A 25 1.09 5.43 1.55
C CYS A 25 0.67 6.04 0.21
N LEU A 26 1.64 6.44 -0.63
CA LEU A 26 1.39 6.97 -1.96
C LEU A 26 0.72 5.93 -2.86
N TYR A 27 1.25 4.71 -2.88
CA TYR A 27 0.65 3.61 -3.64
C TYR A 27 -0.76 3.24 -3.13
N ALA A 28 -0.94 3.16 -1.82
CA ALA A 28 -2.21 2.82 -1.19
C ALA A 28 -3.30 3.86 -1.49
N GLU A 29 -2.92 5.14 -1.54
CA GLU A 29 -3.79 6.24 -1.93
C GLU A 29 -4.28 6.07 -3.36
N ASP A 30 -3.37 6.01 -4.33
CA ASP A 30 -3.70 5.93 -5.75
C ASP A 30 -4.38 4.61 -6.14
N SER A 31 -4.14 3.55 -5.37
CA SER A 31 -4.82 2.26 -5.54
C SER A 31 -6.19 2.20 -4.85
N GLY A 32 -6.66 3.28 -4.23
CA GLY A 32 -7.96 3.34 -3.55
C GLY A 32 -8.03 2.58 -2.22
N LEU A 33 -6.89 2.14 -1.66
CA LEU A 33 -6.85 1.39 -0.39
C LEU A 33 -7.18 2.27 0.83
N PHE A 34 -7.06 3.59 0.70
CA PHE A 34 -7.43 4.56 1.74
C PHE A 34 -8.86 5.10 1.60
N GLY A 35 -9.67 4.54 0.71
CA GLY A 35 -11.08 4.87 0.51
C GLY A 35 -11.38 5.41 -0.89
N ASP A 36 -12.63 5.27 -1.32
CA ASP A 36 -13.06 5.56 -2.70
C ASP A 36 -13.23 7.05 -3.01
N SER A 37 -13.23 7.92 -2.02
CA SER A 37 -13.85 9.23 -2.18
C SER A 37 -13.05 10.30 -2.92
N SER A 38 -11.73 10.16 -3.03
CA SER A 38 -10.94 11.21 -3.69
C SER A 38 -9.57 10.78 -4.21
N HIS A 39 -9.11 9.59 -3.92
CA HIS A 39 -7.73 9.16 -4.19
C HIS A 39 -6.64 10.13 -3.63
N SER A 40 -6.98 10.92 -2.59
CA SER A 40 -6.12 11.97 -2.05
C SER A 40 -6.10 12.04 -0.52
N ALA A 41 -6.53 10.98 0.19
CA ALA A 41 -6.65 11.00 1.64
C ALA A 41 -5.31 11.26 2.35
N PHE A 42 -4.21 10.66 1.88
CA PHE A 42 -2.87 10.87 2.41
C PHE A 42 -2.34 12.28 2.08
N HIS A 43 -2.47 12.69 0.82
CA HIS A 43 -2.11 14.05 0.38
C HIS A 43 -2.89 15.11 1.16
N ASP A 44 -4.21 15.00 1.23
CA ASP A 44 -5.07 15.96 1.89
C ASP A 44 -4.78 16.05 3.39
N TYR A 45 -4.52 14.92 4.04
CA TYR A 45 -4.11 14.90 5.43
C TYR A 45 -2.78 15.64 5.64
N LEU A 46 -1.73 15.29 4.88
CA LEU A 46 -0.42 15.91 5.04
C LEU A 46 -0.37 17.37 4.57
N SER A 47 -1.19 17.74 3.59
CA SER A 47 -1.24 19.12 3.08
C SER A 47 -1.70 20.16 4.13
N ARG A 48 -2.38 19.71 5.20
CA ARG A 48 -2.77 20.53 6.36
C ARG A 48 -1.55 21.00 7.16
N PHE A 49 -0.42 20.29 7.06
CA PHE A 49 0.82 20.54 7.79
C PHE A 49 1.90 21.15 6.90
N LYS A 50 1.49 21.93 5.89
CA LYS A 50 2.43 22.69 5.04
C LYS A 50 3.24 23.68 5.88
N PRO A 51 4.37 24.17 5.35
CA PRO A 51 5.20 25.17 6.00
C PRO A 51 4.39 26.30 6.64
N GLY A 52 4.63 26.56 7.92
CA GLY A 52 3.90 27.56 8.69
C GLY A 52 2.56 27.11 9.28
N HIS A 53 2.05 25.90 8.97
CA HIS A 53 0.74 25.43 9.43
C HIS A 53 0.81 24.19 10.34
N GLY A 54 1.98 23.72 10.71
CA GLY A 54 2.13 22.58 11.63
C GLY A 54 3.39 21.75 11.38
N ASP A 55 3.55 20.68 12.18
CA ASP A 55 4.69 19.78 12.11
C ASP A 55 4.34 18.52 11.32
N MET A 56 4.72 18.47 10.04
CA MET A 56 4.50 17.32 9.15
C MET A 56 5.14 16.03 9.72
N ARG A 57 6.26 16.15 10.44
CA ARG A 57 6.85 15.01 11.15
C ARG A 57 5.86 14.42 12.15
N ARG A 58 5.18 15.27 12.93
CA ARG A 58 4.18 14.81 13.89
C ARG A 58 3.00 14.14 13.19
N ALA A 59 2.54 14.73 12.11
CA ALA A 59 1.46 14.17 11.30
C ALA A 59 1.80 12.76 10.78
N LEU A 60 3.02 12.55 10.29
CA LEU A 60 3.47 11.20 9.86
C LEU A 60 3.52 10.20 11.03
N ILE A 61 3.97 10.62 12.21
CA ILE A 61 4.00 9.76 13.38
C ILE A 61 2.57 9.33 13.76
N ASP A 62 1.64 10.28 13.81
CA ASP A 62 0.26 10.02 14.17
C ASP A 62 -0.44 9.12 13.13
N LEU A 63 -0.23 9.38 11.84
CA LEU A 63 -0.72 8.52 10.76
C LEU A 63 -0.17 7.09 10.85
N PHE A 64 1.14 6.92 11.02
CA PHE A 64 1.75 5.59 11.10
C PHE A 64 1.26 4.81 12.34
N ASN A 65 0.98 5.50 13.44
CA ASN A 65 0.37 4.89 14.62
C ASN A 65 -1.05 4.41 14.32
N VAL A 66 -1.85 5.21 13.62
CA VAL A 66 -3.21 4.85 13.22
C VAL A 66 -3.21 3.66 12.26
N LEU A 67 -2.36 3.66 11.24
CA LEU A 67 -2.22 2.55 10.30
C LEU A 67 -1.79 1.24 11.00
N ASN A 68 -1.06 1.33 12.10
CA ASN A 68 -0.62 0.17 12.90
C ASN A 68 -1.61 -0.26 13.99
N THR A 69 -2.69 0.48 14.20
CA THR A 69 -3.63 0.21 15.32
C THR A 69 -4.96 -0.30 14.77
N PRO A 70 -5.41 -1.52 15.19
CA PRO A 70 -6.73 -2.02 14.84
C PRO A 70 -7.83 -1.01 15.15
N ILE A 71 -8.85 -0.92 14.31
CA ILE A 71 -9.91 0.10 14.43
C ILE A 71 -10.56 0.09 15.82
N ALA A 72 -10.78 -1.10 16.39
CA ALA A 72 -11.40 -1.26 17.71
C ALA A 72 -10.52 -0.79 18.89
N GLU A 73 -9.20 -0.61 18.66
CA GLU A 73 -8.23 -0.23 19.70
C GLU A 73 -7.81 1.24 19.59
N ARG A 74 -8.37 1.97 18.62
CA ARG A 74 -8.04 3.39 18.41
C ARG A 74 -8.68 4.26 19.48
N ASP A 75 -7.99 5.34 19.81
CA ASP A 75 -8.54 6.41 20.64
C ASP A 75 -9.77 7.02 19.93
N PRO A 76 -10.97 7.00 20.54
CA PRO A 76 -12.18 7.55 19.93
C PRO A 76 -12.16 9.08 19.79
N TYR A 77 -11.18 9.76 20.40
CA TYR A 77 -11.00 11.21 20.32
C TYR A 77 -9.96 11.63 19.25
N LEU A 78 -9.47 10.70 18.44
CA LEU A 78 -8.66 11.06 17.28
C LEU A 78 -9.46 11.89 16.29
N GLU A 79 -8.78 12.72 15.51
CA GLU A 79 -9.40 13.45 14.41
C GLU A 79 -10.10 12.48 13.43
N ASP A 80 -11.30 12.87 12.97
CA ASP A 80 -12.11 12.05 12.05
C ASP A 80 -11.33 11.64 10.78
N VAL A 81 -10.47 12.52 10.29
CA VAL A 81 -9.62 12.25 9.13
C VAL A 81 -8.64 11.13 9.38
N LEU A 82 -8.10 10.99 10.60
CA LEU A 82 -7.22 9.88 10.99
C LEU A 82 -8.01 8.61 11.23
N LEU A 83 -9.21 8.71 11.82
CA LEU A 83 -10.09 7.56 12.03
C LEU A 83 -10.54 6.90 10.72
N ALA A 84 -10.60 7.67 9.62
CA ALA A 84 -11.00 7.20 8.30
C ALA A 84 -9.94 6.29 7.63
N PHE A 85 -8.66 6.37 8.02
CA PHE A 85 -7.64 5.49 7.45
C PHE A 85 -7.85 4.03 7.88
N PRO A 86 -7.59 3.06 7.00
CA PRO A 86 -7.71 1.63 7.32
C PRO A 86 -6.63 1.17 8.31
N TYR A 87 -6.82 0.00 8.92
CA TYR A 87 -5.75 -0.71 9.62
C TYR A 87 -4.91 -1.50 8.63
N VAL A 88 -3.60 -1.29 8.64
CA VAL A 88 -2.65 -1.99 7.77
C VAL A 88 -1.96 -3.11 8.56
N ASN A 89 -2.49 -4.33 8.42
CA ASN A 89 -1.88 -5.51 9.02
C ASN A 89 -0.67 -5.96 8.19
N GLY A 90 0.44 -6.33 8.83
CA GLY A 90 1.62 -6.85 8.12
C GLY A 90 2.96 -6.37 8.68
N GLY A 91 2.96 -5.61 9.76
CA GLY A 91 4.17 -5.22 10.50
C GLY A 91 4.97 -4.05 9.89
N LEU A 92 4.56 -3.51 8.72
CA LEU A 92 5.25 -2.37 8.08
C LEU A 92 5.34 -1.16 9.02
N PHE A 93 4.29 -0.90 9.78
CA PHE A 93 4.20 0.23 10.72
C PHE A 93 4.49 -0.15 12.17
N ALA A 94 4.82 -1.41 12.47
CA ALA A 94 4.98 -1.91 13.84
C ALA A 94 6.19 -1.32 14.57
N ASP A 95 7.32 -1.08 13.89
CA ASP A 95 8.50 -0.47 14.50
C ASP A 95 8.26 1.03 14.74
N ARG A 96 8.01 1.38 16.01
CA ARG A 96 7.79 2.77 16.45
C ARG A 96 9.09 3.53 16.74
N ASN A 97 10.23 2.84 16.71
CA ASN A 97 11.53 3.42 17.10
C ASN A 97 12.30 3.98 15.90
N ILE A 98 11.71 4.02 14.72
CA ILE A 98 12.35 4.66 13.57
C ILE A 98 12.49 6.16 13.81
N GLU A 99 13.66 6.69 13.49
CA GLU A 99 13.87 8.13 13.51
C GLU A 99 13.21 8.75 12.27
N ILE A 100 12.23 9.63 12.51
CA ILE A 100 11.63 10.47 11.46
C ILE A 100 12.18 11.88 11.65
N PRO A 101 12.90 12.45 10.68
CA PRO A 101 13.48 13.79 10.80
C PRO A 101 12.39 14.85 10.68
N ARG A 102 12.74 16.11 10.96
CA ARG A 102 11.90 17.22 10.52
C ARG A 102 11.96 17.32 9.01
N LEU A 103 10.80 17.42 8.39
CA LEU A 103 10.72 17.66 6.96
C LEU A 103 10.72 19.17 6.74
N ASN A 104 11.76 19.66 6.06
CA ASN A 104 11.82 21.06 5.64
C ASN A 104 10.85 21.31 4.46
N ASP A 105 10.70 22.57 4.08
CA ASP A 105 9.78 23.00 3.03
C ASP A 105 10.07 22.35 1.67
N GLU A 106 11.35 22.12 1.37
CA GLU A 106 11.79 21.48 0.14
C GLU A 106 11.33 20.00 0.11
N ILE A 107 11.55 19.25 1.19
CA ILE A 107 11.15 17.85 1.30
C ILE A 107 9.62 17.74 1.32
N ALA A 108 8.93 18.63 2.02
CA ALA A 108 7.48 18.68 2.02
C ALA A 108 6.89 18.92 0.62
N THR A 109 7.51 19.83 -0.14
CA THR A 109 7.12 20.10 -1.54
C THR A 109 7.41 18.91 -2.43
N LEU A 110 8.57 18.27 -2.30
CA LEU A 110 8.90 17.04 -3.05
C LEU A 110 7.88 15.93 -2.77
N LEU A 111 7.49 15.74 -1.52
CA LEU A 111 6.53 14.70 -1.14
C LEU A 111 5.12 15.01 -1.68
N LEU A 112 4.60 16.20 -1.41
CA LEU A 112 3.22 16.54 -1.74
C LEU A 112 3.02 16.81 -3.23
N LYS A 113 3.93 17.57 -3.86
CA LYS A 113 3.77 17.93 -5.26
C LYS A 113 4.30 16.85 -6.19
N HIS A 114 5.59 16.51 -6.05
CA HIS A 114 6.23 15.66 -7.06
C HIS A 114 5.99 14.17 -6.84
N ALA A 115 5.90 13.72 -5.60
CA ALA A 115 5.66 12.30 -5.35
C ALA A 115 4.15 11.96 -5.25
N SER A 116 3.29 12.89 -4.81
CA SER A 116 1.85 12.63 -4.70
C SER A 116 1.10 13.18 -5.93
N ASP A 117 1.13 14.50 -6.21
CA ASP A 117 0.31 15.09 -7.28
C ASP A 117 0.79 14.76 -8.70
N ASP A 118 2.11 14.82 -8.94
CA ASP A 118 2.68 14.70 -10.29
C ASP A 118 2.86 13.25 -10.75
N PHE A 119 2.65 12.24 -9.89
CA PHE A 119 2.91 10.83 -10.18
C PHE A 119 1.77 9.93 -9.76
N ASP A 120 1.29 9.07 -10.67
CA ASP A 120 0.25 8.07 -10.43
C ASP A 120 0.87 6.70 -10.08
N TRP A 121 0.91 6.39 -8.78
CA TRP A 121 1.46 5.15 -8.25
C TRP A 121 0.63 3.91 -8.60
N SER A 122 -0.65 4.06 -8.97
CA SER A 122 -1.50 2.93 -9.38
C SER A 122 -0.99 2.25 -10.65
N GLN A 123 -0.19 2.94 -11.45
CA GLN A 123 0.44 2.40 -12.65
C GLN A 123 1.60 1.43 -12.35
N ILE A 124 2.09 1.43 -11.11
CA ILE A 124 3.15 0.49 -10.70
C ILE A 124 2.52 -0.87 -10.41
N SER A 125 3.03 -1.90 -11.09
CA SER A 125 2.59 -3.28 -10.83
C SER A 125 2.78 -3.66 -9.35
N PRO A 126 1.78 -4.28 -8.69
CA PRO A 126 1.91 -4.83 -7.34
C PRO A 126 3.12 -5.75 -7.16
N THR A 127 3.56 -6.40 -8.23
CA THR A 127 4.76 -7.24 -8.30
C THR A 127 6.05 -6.45 -8.04
N ILE A 128 6.20 -5.32 -8.74
CA ILE A 128 7.36 -4.44 -8.56
C ILE A 128 7.33 -3.87 -7.15
N PHE A 129 6.15 -3.49 -6.69
CA PHE A 129 5.94 -2.96 -5.36
C PHE A 129 6.36 -3.97 -4.28
N GLY A 130 5.92 -5.23 -4.38
CA GLY A 130 6.34 -6.32 -3.49
C GLY A 130 7.86 -6.54 -3.47
N ALA A 131 8.53 -6.47 -4.64
CA ALA A 131 9.98 -6.59 -4.72
C ALA A 131 10.73 -5.43 -4.03
N VAL A 132 10.21 -4.20 -4.08
CA VAL A 132 10.77 -3.05 -3.34
C VAL A 132 10.67 -3.29 -1.84
N PHE A 133 9.52 -3.76 -1.34
CA PHE A 133 9.37 -4.11 0.08
C PHE A 133 10.33 -5.21 0.51
N GLU A 134 10.43 -6.28 -0.27
CA GLU A 134 11.37 -7.37 0.01
C GLU A 134 12.81 -6.88 0.08
N SER A 135 13.21 -5.97 -0.82
CA SER A 135 14.58 -5.43 -0.85
C SER A 135 14.94 -4.60 0.39
N THR A 136 13.95 -3.98 1.03
CA THR A 136 14.12 -3.11 2.19
C THR A 136 13.99 -3.82 3.53
N LEU A 137 13.40 -5.03 3.55
CA LEU A 137 13.36 -5.87 4.72
C LEU A 137 14.76 -6.38 5.08
N ASN A 138 15.02 -6.49 6.39
CA ASN A 138 16.32 -6.92 6.91
C ASN A 138 16.77 -8.26 6.26
N PRO A 139 18.01 -8.35 5.71
CA PRO A 139 18.55 -9.57 5.14
C PRO A 139 18.49 -10.81 6.04
N LEU A 140 18.46 -10.62 7.37
CA LEU A 140 18.34 -11.72 8.35
C LEU A 140 16.91 -12.27 8.42
N THR A 141 15.89 -11.42 8.36
CA THR A 141 14.48 -11.84 8.30
C THR A 141 14.13 -12.44 6.94
N ARG A 142 14.77 -12.00 5.87
CA ARG A 142 14.65 -12.56 4.53
C ARG A 142 15.08 -14.05 4.50
N ARG A 143 16.19 -14.40 5.15
CA ARG A 143 16.70 -15.78 5.20
C ARG A 143 15.90 -16.70 6.13
N SER A 144 15.42 -16.18 7.25
CA SER A 144 14.72 -16.99 8.28
C SER A 144 13.22 -17.15 8.00
N GLY A 145 12.60 -16.24 7.28
CA GLY A 145 11.16 -16.23 7.04
C GLY A 145 10.74 -16.92 5.73
N GLY A 146 11.67 -17.34 4.87
CA GLY A 146 11.33 -17.90 3.55
C GLY A 146 10.52 -16.94 2.67
N MET A 147 10.56 -15.64 2.98
CA MET A 147 9.83 -14.60 2.25
C MET A 147 10.56 -14.31 0.94
N HIS A 148 10.42 -15.20 -0.02
CA HIS A 148 10.78 -14.95 -1.39
C HIS A 148 9.53 -14.51 -2.14
N TYR A 149 9.59 -13.35 -2.76
CA TYR A 149 8.53 -12.92 -3.65
C TYR A 149 8.37 -13.98 -4.76
N THR A 150 7.18 -14.58 -4.82
CA THR A 150 6.89 -15.56 -5.88
C THR A 150 6.53 -14.80 -7.14
N SER A 151 7.33 -14.95 -8.20
CA SER A 151 7.05 -14.29 -9.48
C SER A 151 5.68 -14.69 -10.02
N ILE A 152 5.02 -13.78 -10.75
CA ILE A 152 3.72 -14.03 -11.39
C ILE A 152 3.78 -15.30 -12.25
N GLU A 153 4.89 -15.52 -12.97
CA GLU A 153 5.08 -16.74 -13.76
C GLU A 153 5.02 -18.01 -12.91
N ASN A 154 5.64 -17.99 -11.73
CA ASN A 154 5.61 -19.15 -10.82
C ASN A 154 4.23 -19.33 -10.17
N ILE A 155 3.51 -18.25 -9.89
CA ILE A 155 2.13 -18.31 -9.44
C ILE A 155 1.28 -18.96 -10.55
N HIS A 156 1.38 -18.50 -11.78
CA HIS A 156 0.64 -19.05 -12.92
C HIS A 156 0.94 -20.53 -13.19
N LYS A 157 2.19 -20.99 -13.03
CA LYS A 157 2.53 -22.42 -13.12
C LYS A 157 1.73 -23.30 -12.16
N VAL A 158 1.28 -22.74 -11.02
CA VAL A 158 0.50 -23.47 -10.04
C VAL A 158 -0.99 -23.28 -10.28
N ILE A 159 -1.46 -22.04 -10.44
CA ILE A 159 -2.90 -21.76 -10.50
C ILE A 159 -3.53 -22.09 -11.86
N ASP A 160 -2.76 -21.95 -12.96
CA ASP A 160 -3.29 -22.22 -14.29
C ASP A 160 -3.78 -23.66 -14.41
N PRO A 161 -2.96 -24.71 -14.17
CA PRO A 161 -3.42 -26.08 -14.27
C PRO A 161 -4.37 -26.48 -13.14
N LEU A 162 -4.34 -25.76 -11.98
CA LEU A 162 -5.16 -26.13 -10.83
C LEU A 162 -6.64 -25.77 -11.03
N PHE A 163 -6.94 -24.58 -11.54
CA PHE A 163 -8.32 -24.12 -11.70
C PHE A 163 -8.51 -23.06 -12.79
N LEU A 164 -7.49 -22.30 -13.17
CA LEU A 164 -7.65 -21.13 -14.02
C LEU A 164 -7.96 -21.54 -15.46
N ASP A 165 -7.32 -22.59 -15.96
CA ASP A 165 -7.55 -23.11 -17.33
C ASP A 165 -8.99 -23.65 -17.45
N ALA A 166 -9.47 -24.40 -16.45
CA ALA A 166 -10.85 -24.88 -16.44
C ALA A 166 -11.87 -23.72 -16.39
N LEU A 167 -11.58 -22.66 -15.63
CA LEU A 167 -12.44 -21.48 -15.58
C LEU A 167 -12.44 -20.71 -16.91
N ARG A 168 -11.30 -20.62 -17.58
CA ARG A 168 -11.20 -19.99 -18.91
C ARG A 168 -12.00 -20.77 -19.97
N GLU A 169 -11.86 -22.09 -19.99
CA GLU A 169 -12.63 -22.96 -20.88
C GLU A 169 -14.14 -22.80 -20.65
N GLU A 170 -14.58 -22.79 -19.38
CA GLU A 170 -15.99 -22.60 -19.04
C GLU A 170 -16.49 -21.22 -19.48
N LEU A 171 -15.70 -20.16 -19.24
CA LEU A 171 -16.05 -18.80 -19.68
C LEU A 171 -16.14 -18.71 -21.22
N ASP A 172 -15.21 -19.31 -21.92
CA ASP A 172 -15.21 -19.29 -23.38
C ASP A 172 -16.36 -20.09 -23.95
N ALA A 173 -16.71 -21.22 -23.34
CA ALA A 173 -17.94 -21.95 -23.71
C ALA A 173 -19.20 -21.11 -23.51
N ILE A 174 -19.29 -20.32 -22.43
CA ILE A 174 -20.40 -19.39 -22.18
C ILE A 174 -20.45 -18.28 -23.23
N LYS A 175 -19.29 -17.73 -23.65
CA LYS A 175 -19.22 -16.68 -24.67
C LYS A 175 -19.76 -17.14 -26.01
N THR A 176 -19.59 -18.42 -26.38
CA THR A 176 -20.05 -19.00 -27.64
C THR A 176 -21.54 -19.32 -27.70
N ILE A 177 -22.28 -19.27 -26.59
CA ILE A 177 -23.72 -19.53 -26.55
C ILE A 177 -24.47 -18.47 -27.37
N ALA A 178 -25.17 -18.92 -28.39
CA ALA A 178 -25.93 -18.05 -29.28
C ALA A 178 -27.26 -17.55 -28.68
N GLN A 179 -27.89 -18.32 -27.78
CA GLN A 179 -29.16 -17.96 -27.17
C GLN A 179 -28.97 -16.99 -25.97
N PRO A 180 -29.48 -15.73 -26.05
CA PRO A 180 -29.22 -14.71 -25.03
C PRO A 180 -29.67 -15.10 -23.61
N LYS A 181 -30.84 -15.75 -23.50
CA LYS A 181 -31.36 -16.17 -22.18
C LYS A 181 -30.49 -17.24 -21.51
N GLU A 182 -30.06 -18.23 -22.30
CA GLU A 182 -29.19 -19.30 -21.78
C GLU A 182 -27.80 -18.77 -21.43
N LYS A 183 -27.24 -17.91 -22.30
CA LYS A 183 -25.97 -17.24 -22.05
C LYS A 183 -26.00 -16.46 -20.72
N MET A 184 -27.05 -15.68 -20.49
CA MET A 184 -27.19 -14.89 -19.26
C MET A 184 -27.32 -15.78 -18.02
N ARG A 185 -28.10 -16.89 -18.12
CA ARG A 185 -28.24 -17.87 -17.04
C ARG A 185 -26.91 -18.49 -16.66
N ARG A 186 -26.14 -18.94 -17.67
CA ARG A 186 -24.82 -19.54 -17.46
C ARG A 186 -23.80 -18.54 -16.91
N ALA A 187 -23.80 -17.30 -17.40
CA ALA A 187 -22.92 -16.26 -16.92
C ALA A 187 -23.17 -15.94 -15.43
N ARG A 188 -24.44 -15.88 -15.00
CA ARG A 188 -24.76 -15.68 -13.56
C ARG A 188 -24.27 -16.84 -12.71
N ALA A 189 -24.54 -18.09 -13.12
CA ALA A 189 -24.06 -19.26 -12.39
C ALA A 189 -22.53 -19.32 -12.30
N PHE A 190 -21.83 -18.83 -13.32
CA PHE A 190 -20.37 -18.71 -13.32
C PHE A 190 -19.89 -17.61 -12.35
N GLN A 191 -20.58 -16.47 -12.30
CA GLN A 191 -20.28 -15.42 -11.32
C GLN A 191 -20.51 -15.91 -9.87
N ASP A 192 -21.62 -16.60 -9.61
CA ASP A 192 -21.95 -17.16 -8.29
C ASP A 192 -20.91 -18.21 -7.83
N LYS A 193 -20.27 -18.90 -8.78
CA LYS A 193 -19.18 -19.86 -8.49
C LYS A 193 -17.87 -19.16 -8.11
N LEU A 194 -17.66 -17.90 -8.53
CA LEU A 194 -16.45 -17.12 -8.28
C LEU A 194 -16.56 -16.25 -7.02
N ALA A 195 -17.75 -16.03 -6.50
CA ALA A 195 -18.03 -15.27 -5.28
C ALA A 195 -17.89 -16.13 -4.03
#